data_c4f91d221cecd429f09bd192258dfce8
#
_entry.id   c4f91d221cecd429f09bd192258dfce8
#
_cell.length_a   1.000
_cell.length_b   1.000
_cell.length_c   1.000
_cell.angle_alpha   90.00
_cell.angle_beta   90.00
_cell.angle_gamma   90.00
#
_symmetry.space_group_name_H-M   'P 1'
#
loop_
_entity.id
_entity.type
_entity.pdbx_description
1 polymer ?
#
loop_
_entity_poly.entity_id
_entity_poly.type
_entity_poly.pdbx_seq_one_letter_code
_entity_poly.pdbx_strand_id
1 'polypeptide(L)'
;MRCNDLAKALFEQLKINIGRPEAKSKALAVKPAGSGQVSQNLTMASSSQLPGLPDGAADPCVHCGFCLPTCASYRVLASEMDSPRGRIHALRAIEAGELELDATVASHFDTCLGCYACVSACPSGVRYDQLIEATRPKLIEAGQRNPWQVAFRQLLLQVLPYPGRLRALLQPLRAYAGTPLQNLARCSGLTRLFGPEIEAMEQLLPPLVPESFSDRLPTINPARSSRRGRVALLLGCVQRCFDPAVSTATVKVLQANGFEVVIPPDQGCCGAVSHHQGEMELTRQLAANLVRCMNSIEGDLDAVLVAASGCGHTMKAYGELLAGQQQFLAPVLDVQEFLAEWGFSEEFRKQLRPLPAAVAMHDACHMIHGQGIQAQPRQLLRAIPGISLKEAIEAGVCCGSAGIYNLVQPEEAAELGRIKADDLSSTGATLVASANIGCTLQLRRHLGDRAHVHHPMELLAASAGLHQLPGLAKGIGAAEIAGEGENRQPVETAS
;
A
#
# COMPACT_ATOMS: atom_id res chain seq x y z
N MET A 1 21.45 -19.23 13.14
CA MET A 1 21.28 -18.87 14.56
C MET A 1 19.99 -18.09 14.67
N ARG A 2 19.06 -18.47 15.54
CA ARG A 2 17.78 -17.76 15.70
C ARG A 2 18.03 -16.45 16.44
N CYS A 3 17.27 -15.39 16.12
CA CYS A 3 17.39 -14.06 16.78
C CYS A 3 17.44 -14.12 18.31
N ASN A 4 16.72 -15.05 18.94
CA ASN A 4 16.72 -15.24 20.38
C ASN A 4 18.08 -15.68 20.98
N ASP A 5 18.90 -16.39 20.22
CA ASP A 5 20.20 -16.90 20.71
C ASP A 5 21.26 -15.81 20.67
N LEU A 6 21.21 -14.93 19.66
CA LEU A 6 22.12 -13.78 19.55
C LEU A 6 21.80 -12.70 20.58
N ALA A 7 20.51 -12.40 20.81
CA ALA A 7 20.08 -11.43 21.80
C ALA A 7 20.48 -11.84 23.22
N LYS A 8 20.31 -13.15 23.59
CA LYS A 8 20.74 -13.66 24.89
C LYS A 8 22.25 -13.53 25.11
N ALA A 9 23.06 -13.89 24.10
CA ALA A 9 24.51 -13.79 24.19
C ALA A 9 25.01 -12.34 24.38
N LEU A 10 24.36 -11.37 23.71
CA LEU A 10 24.71 -9.95 23.85
C LEU A 10 24.28 -9.36 25.21
N PHE A 11 23.08 -9.74 25.70
CA PHE A 11 22.60 -9.27 27.02
C PHE A 11 23.43 -9.82 28.19
N GLU A 12 23.93 -11.05 28.09
CA GLU A 12 24.85 -11.60 29.07
C GLU A 12 26.21 -10.91 29.07
N GLN A 13 26.73 -10.51 27.90
CA GLN A 13 28.00 -9.78 27.80
C GLN A 13 27.93 -8.33 28.27
N LEU A 14 26.80 -7.66 28.11
CA LEU A 14 26.67 -6.21 28.42
C LEU A 14 26.21 -5.92 29.84
N LYS A 15 25.78 -6.90 30.65
CA LYS A 15 25.27 -6.73 32.03
C LYS A 15 24.29 -5.56 32.22
N ILE A 16 23.46 -5.27 31.21
CA ILE A 16 22.47 -4.20 31.27
C ILE A 16 21.18 -4.75 31.87
N ASN A 17 20.89 -4.38 33.10
CA ASN A 17 19.67 -4.73 33.82
C ASN A 17 18.58 -3.71 33.48
N ILE A 18 17.76 -4.01 32.45
CA ILE A 18 16.60 -3.18 32.10
C ILE A 18 15.39 -3.71 32.88
N GLY A 19 15.08 -3.06 34.00
CA GLY A 19 13.85 -3.30 34.75
C GLY A 19 12.61 -3.05 33.87
N ARG A 20 11.66 -4.00 33.86
CA ARG A 20 10.35 -3.83 33.21
C ARG A 20 9.64 -2.61 33.77
N PRO A 21 9.12 -1.69 32.93
CA PRO A 21 8.22 -0.66 33.41
C PRO A 21 6.85 -1.28 33.74
N GLU A 22 6.46 -1.24 35.00
CA GLU A 22 5.10 -1.56 35.42
C GLU A 22 4.12 -0.50 34.89
N ALA A 23 3.14 -0.96 34.15
CA ALA A 23 2.04 -0.11 33.70
C ALA A 23 1.17 0.28 34.89
N LYS A 24 1.34 1.50 35.38
CA LYS A 24 0.42 2.08 36.37
C LYS A 24 -0.80 2.66 35.65
N SER A 25 -1.92 1.95 35.67
CA SER A 25 -3.21 2.48 35.34
C SER A 25 -3.64 3.53 36.36
N LYS A 26 -3.61 4.80 36.01
CA LYS A 26 -4.28 5.86 36.78
C LYS A 26 -5.73 5.97 36.30
N ALA A 27 -6.65 5.43 37.07
CA ALA A 27 -8.06 5.75 36.94
C ALA A 27 -8.25 7.23 37.32
N LEU A 28 -8.67 8.05 36.36
CA LEU A 28 -9.13 9.42 36.66
C LEU A 28 -10.55 9.35 37.23
N ALA A 29 -10.68 9.74 38.50
CA ALA A 29 -11.98 9.93 39.12
C ALA A 29 -12.60 11.23 38.59
N VAL A 30 -13.73 11.11 37.91
CA VAL A 30 -14.56 12.25 37.48
C VAL A 30 -15.32 12.78 38.68
N LYS A 31 -15.10 14.05 39.05
CA LYS A 31 -15.92 14.77 40.01
C LYS A 31 -17.21 15.28 39.35
N PRO A 32 -18.38 15.20 39.99
CA PRO A 32 -19.59 15.75 39.40
C PRO A 32 -19.58 17.28 39.43
N ALA A 33 -19.93 17.89 38.31
CA ALA A 33 -20.03 19.34 38.14
C ALA A 33 -21.28 19.87 38.88
N GLY A 34 -21.09 20.96 39.63
CA GLY A 34 -22.11 21.68 40.37
C GLY A 34 -23.05 22.44 39.41
N SER A 35 -24.32 22.50 39.82
CA SER A 35 -25.39 23.23 39.16
C SER A 35 -25.17 24.76 39.25
N GLY A 36 -24.71 25.34 38.15
CA GLY A 36 -24.64 26.82 37.96
C GLY A 36 -25.67 27.19 36.88
N GLN A 37 -26.57 28.12 37.22
CA GLN A 37 -27.53 28.74 36.30
C GLN A 37 -26.80 29.46 35.17
N VAL A 38 -27.01 29.02 33.93
CA VAL A 38 -26.51 29.69 32.74
C VAL A 38 -27.54 30.68 32.26
N SER A 39 -27.18 31.94 32.32
CA SER A 39 -27.94 33.08 31.78
C SER A 39 -27.97 33.00 30.26
N GLN A 40 -29.17 33.00 29.69
CA GLN A 40 -29.45 33.01 28.27
C GLN A 40 -29.02 34.35 27.66
N ASN A 41 -27.96 34.36 26.88
CA ASN A 41 -27.75 35.29 25.75
C ASN A 41 -26.90 34.58 24.69
N LEU A 42 -27.55 33.71 23.91
CA LEU A 42 -26.98 33.13 22.70
C LEU A 42 -27.40 33.98 21.49
N THR A 43 -26.55 34.90 21.09
CA THR A 43 -26.54 35.36 19.70
C THR A 43 -25.97 34.22 18.86
N MET A 44 -26.85 33.58 18.10
CA MET A 44 -26.50 32.50 17.16
C MET A 44 -25.65 33.06 16.04
N ALA A 45 -24.35 32.97 16.16
CA ALA A 45 -23.45 32.96 15.01
C ALA A 45 -23.17 31.49 14.67
N SER A 46 -24.02 30.89 13.82
CA SER A 46 -23.79 29.55 13.26
C SER A 46 -22.72 29.63 12.17
N SER A 47 -21.46 29.69 12.56
CA SER A 47 -20.40 29.29 11.65
C SER A 47 -20.09 27.83 11.94
N SER A 48 -20.53 26.93 11.07
CA SER A 48 -20.12 25.52 11.16
C SER A 48 -18.60 25.47 11.19
N GLN A 49 -18.00 24.82 12.20
CA GLN A 49 -16.55 24.67 12.34
C GLN A 49 -15.93 23.82 11.22
N LEU A 50 -16.77 23.19 10.39
CA LEU A 50 -16.38 22.36 9.26
C LEU A 50 -17.13 22.74 7.96
N PRO A 51 -16.98 23.96 7.41
CA PRO A 51 -17.65 24.34 6.17
C PRO A 51 -17.14 23.45 5.02
N GLY A 52 -18.04 22.95 4.14
CA GLY A 52 -17.71 22.19 2.93
C GLY A 52 -17.52 20.69 3.17
N LEU A 53 -18.15 20.08 4.17
CA LEU A 53 -18.47 18.65 4.11
C LEU A 53 -19.49 18.42 2.99
N PRO A 54 -19.42 17.26 2.28
CA PRO A 54 -20.39 16.96 1.23
C PRO A 54 -21.80 16.88 1.82
N ASP A 55 -22.72 17.70 1.27
CA ASP A 55 -24.09 17.75 1.75
C ASP A 55 -24.74 16.36 1.71
N GLY A 56 -25.37 15.98 2.78
CA GLY A 56 -26.11 14.71 2.89
C GLY A 56 -25.26 13.45 2.92
N ALA A 57 -23.93 13.51 2.85
CA ALA A 57 -23.08 12.31 2.84
C ALA A 57 -23.18 11.48 4.13
N ALA A 58 -23.50 12.10 5.26
CA ALA A 58 -23.73 11.46 6.55
C ALA A 58 -25.18 11.01 6.78
N ASP A 59 -26.15 11.58 6.05
CA ASP A 59 -27.59 11.40 6.30
C ASP A 59 -28.09 9.96 6.27
N PRO A 60 -27.60 9.09 5.35
CA PRO A 60 -28.03 7.70 5.32
C PRO A 60 -27.62 6.89 6.56
N CYS A 61 -26.77 7.42 7.46
CA CYS A 61 -26.29 6.68 8.62
C CYS A 61 -27.38 6.48 9.68
N VAL A 62 -27.83 5.24 9.86
CA VAL A 62 -28.81 4.82 10.88
C VAL A 62 -28.16 4.15 12.10
N HIS A 63 -26.86 4.28 12.26
CA HIS A 63 -26.06 3.73 13.38
C HIS A 63 -26.19 2.21 13.60
N CYS A 64 -26.51 1.40 12.56
CA CYS A 64 -26.75 -0.04 12.65
C CYS A 64 -25.53 -0.87 13.08
N GLY A 65 -24.31 -0.37 12.93
CA GLY A 65 -23.09 -1.03 13.38
C GLY A 65 -22.43 -1.99 12.39
N PHE A 66 -22.98 -2.23 11.20
CA PHE A 66 -22.36 -3.12 10.18
C PHE A 66 -20.95 -2.71 9.77
N CYS A 67 -20.58 -1.44 9.92
CA CYS A 67 -19.24 -0.94 9.67
C CYS A 67 -18.20 -1.31 10.73
N LEU A 68 -18.60 -1.72 11.93
CA LEU A 68 -17.69 -1.97 13.06
C LEU A 68 -16.74 -3.16 12.82
N PRO A 69 -17.23 -4.36 12.44
CA PRO A 69 -16.36 -5.51 12.23
C PRO A 69 -15.34 -5.31 11.13
N THR A 70 -15.64 -4.48 10.13
CA THR A 70 -14.77 -4.21 8.98
C THR A 70 -13.77 -3.07 9.23
N CYS A 71 -14.01 -2.26 10.28
CA CYS A 71 -13.19 -1.10 10.58
C CYS A 71 -11.86 -1.49 11.22
N ALA A 72 -10.74 -1.26 10.53
CA ALA A 72 -9.42 -1.61 11.01
C ALA A 72 -9.06 -0.88 12.32
N SER A 73 -9.32 0.44 12.44
CA SER A 73 -9.04 1.19 13.67
C SER A 73 -9.90 0.73 14.85
N TYR A 74 -11.18 0.46 14.63
CA TYR A 74 -12.08 -0.05 15.70
C TYR A 74 -11.63 -1.43 16.21
N ARG A 75 -11.15 -2.30 15.32
CA ARG A 75 -10.70 -3.66 15.70
C ARG A 75 -9.47 -3.66 16.62
N VAL A 76 -8.60 -2.66 16.49
CA VAL A 76 -7.38 -2.54 17.31
C VAL A 76 -7.64 -1.71 18.56
N LEU A 77 -8.34 -0.58 18.42
CA LEU A 77 -8.52 0.37 19.52
C LEU A 77 -9.73 0.04 20.40
N ALA A 78 -10.70 -0.73 19.89
CA ALA A 78 -11.96 -1.07 20.57
C ALA A 78 -12.73 0.15 21.11
N SER A 79 -12.52 1.31 20.49
CA SER A 79 -13.13 2.60 20.85
C SER A 79 -14.19 2.97 19.84
N GLU A 80 -15.39 3.30 20.31
CA GLU A 80 -16.49 3.70 19.45
C GLU A 80 -16.16 4.98 18.66
N MET A 81 -15.43 5.91 19.26
CA MET A 81 -14.99 7.17 18.61
C MET A 81 -14.06 6.91 17.45
N ASP A 82 -13.33 5.78 17.44
CA ASP A 82 -12.44 5.34 16.39
C ASP A 82 -13.13 4.44 15.36
N SER A 83 -14.48 4.39 15.40
CA SER A 83 -15.31 3.69 14.42
C SER A 83 -15.86 4.65 13.34
N PRO A 84 -16.30 4.14 12.18
CA PRO A 84 -16.92 4.99 11.16
C PRO A 84 -18.17 5.70 11.67
N ARG A 85 -19.08 5.00 12.36
CA ARG A 85 -20.32 5.62 12.88
C ARG A 85 -20.03 6.60 14.01
N GLY A 86 -19.02 6.35 14.86
CA GLY A 86 -18.60 7.28 15.91
C GLY A 86 -18.05 8.57 15.33
N ARG A 87 -17.22 8.47 14.28
CA ARG A 87 -16.72 9.64 13.55
C ARG A 87 -17.82 10.41 12.83
N ILE A 88 -18.81 9.73 12.23
CA ILE A 88 -20.00 10.38 11.65
C ILE A 88 -20.78 11.12 12.73
N HIS A 89 -20.96 10.51 13.90
CA HIS A 89 -21.62 11.18 15.03
C HIS A 89 -20.86 12.43 15.47
N ALA A 90 -19.53 12.35 15.58
CA ALA A 90 -18.70 13.49 15.91
C ALA A 90 -18.80 14.62 14.86
N LEU A 91 -18.79 14.28 13.56
CA LEU A 91 -18.98 15.28 12.49
C LEU A 91 -20.32 16.00 12.61
N ARG A 92 -21.42 15.27 12.82
CA ARG A 92 -22.76 15.85 13.04
C ARG A 92 -22.79 16.77 14.27
N ALA A 93 -22.17 16.36 15.37
CA ALA A 93 -22.12 17.18 16.59
C ALA A 93 -21.29 18.45 16.40
N ILE A 94 -20.21 18.38 15.58
CA ILE A 94 -19.40 19.57 15.23
C ILE A 94 -20.21 20.51 14.33
N GLU A 95 -20.93 20.00 13.35
CA GLU A 95 -21.80 20.79 12.47
C GLU A 95 -22.92 21.46 13.24
N ALA A 96 -23.50 20.76 14.24
CA ALA A 96 -24.52 21.32 15.12
C ALA A 96 -23.95 22.32 16.15
N GLY A 97 -22.64 22.48 16.25
CA GLY A 97 -22.00 23.34 17.25
C GLY A 97 -22.02 22.75 18.69
N GLU A 98 -22.31 21.46 18.83
CA GLU A 98 -22.37 20.74 20.10
C GLU A 98 -20.99 20.17 20.53
N LEU A 99 -20.07 20.03 19.59
CA LEU A 99 -18.72 19.51 19.80
C LEU A 99 -17.69 20.40 19.10
N GLU A 100 -16.59 20.71 19.79
CA GLU A 100 -15.46 21.43 19.20
C GLU A 100 -14.47 20.45 18.57
N LEU A 101 -13.83 20.84 17.46
CA LEU A 101 -12.75 20.11 16.83
C LEU A 101 -11.44 20.37 17.59
N ASP A 102 -11.32 19.79 18.78
CA ASP A 102 -10.10 19.84 19.59
C ASP A 102 -9.08 18.75 19.21
N ALA A 103 -7.95 18.70 19.91
CA ALA A 103 -6.89 17.72 19.68
C ALA A 103 -7.35 16.28 19.91
N THR A 104 -8.28 16.05 20.84
CA THR A 104 -8.84 14.72 21.14
C THR A 104 -9.70 14.23 19.98
N VAL A 105 -10.63 15.07 19.53
CA VAL A 105 -11.51 14.77 18.38
C VAL A 105 -10.68 14.60 17.12
N ALA A 106 -9.70 15.47 16.87
CA ALA A 106 -8.79 15.35 15.73
C ALA A 106 -8.02 14.02 15.72
N SER A 107 -7.59 13.54 16.89
CA SER A 107 -6.87 12.26 17.01
C SER A 107 -7.69 11.07 16.55
N HIS A 108 -9.00 11.05 16.81
CA HIS A 108 -9.90 9.98 16.34
C HIS A 108 -10.04 9.93 14.81
N PHE A 109 -9.91 11.06 14.13
CA PHE A 109 -9.86 11.08 12.65
C PHE A 109 -8.49 10.67 12.12
N ASP A 110 -7.41 11.00 12.83
CA ASP A 110 -6.05 10.61 12.47
C ASP A 110 -5.80 9.09 12.57
N THR A 111 -6.54 8.39 13.43
CA THR A 111 -6.51 6.91 13.51
C THR A 111 -7.28 6.23 12.36
N CYS A 112 -8.02 6.95 11.53
CA CYS A 112 -8.68 6.40 10.36
C CYS A 112 -7.68 6.09 9.24
N LEU A 113 -7.62 4.83 8.79
CA LEU A 113 -6.75 4.42 7.70
C LEU A 113 -7.24 4.85 6.30
N GLY A 114 -8.50 5.28 6.14
CA GLY A 114 -9.06 5.56 4.83
C GLY A 114 -9.10 4.34 3.91
N CYS A 115 -9.35 3.18 4.47
CA CYS A 115 -9.36 1.91 3.73
C CYS A 115 -10.68 1.59 3.01
N TYR A 116 -11.74 2.34 3.31
CA TYR A 116 -13.10 2.26 2.72
C TYR A 116 -13.84 0.92 2.92
N ALA A 117 -13.33 0.00 3.74
CA ALA A 117 -14.04 -1.24 4.05
C ALA A 117 -15.45 -0.99 4.66
N CYS A 118 -15.60 0.08 5.42
CA CYS A 118 -16.88 0.52 5.96
C CYS A 118 -17.88 1.01 4.91
N VAL A 119 -17.40 1.55 3.78
CA VAL A 119 -18.25 1.98 2.64
C VAL A 119 -18.85 0.74 1.99
N SER A 120 -18.02 -0.25 1.65
CA SER A 120 -18.48 -1.53 1.07
C SER A 120 -19.41 -2.33 1.99
N ALA A 121 -19.23 -2.20 3.31
CA ALA A 121 -20.06 -2.91 4.31
C ALA A 121 -21.35 -2.18 4.66
N CYS A 122 -21.56 -0.93 4.22
CA CYS A 122 -22.69 -0.11 4.61
C CYS A 122 -23.95 -0.44 3.79
N PRO A 123 -25.00 -1.05 4.39
CA PRO A 123 -26.24 -1.33 3.66
C PRO A 123 -27.04 -0.07 3.32
N SER A 124 -26.80 1.02 4.06
CA SER A 124 -27.49 2.31 3.85
C SER A 124 -26.76 3.22 2.85
N GLY A 125 -25.63 2.80 2.29
CA GLY A 125 -24.93 3.54 1.24
C GLY A 125 -24.23 4.82 1.72
N VAL A 126 -23.79 4.88 2.99
CA VAL A 126 -23.04 6.05 3.51
C VAL A 126 -21.73 6.22 2.75
N ARG A 127 -21.49 7.38 2.18
CA ARG A 127 -20.28 7.76 1.48
C ARG A 127 -19.20 8.27 2.47
N TYR A 128 -18.79 7.38 3.37
CA TYR A 128 -17.77 7.69 4.37
C TYR A 128 -16.42 8.04 3.75
N ASP A 129 -16.11 7.54 2.57
CA ASP A 129 -14.98 7.94 1.74
C ASP A 129 -14.94 9.46 1.55
N GLN A 130 -16.03 10.06 1.07
CA GLN A 130 -16.14 11.49 0.86
C GLN A 130 -16.05 12.29 2.17
N LEU A 131 -16.66 11.78 3.25
CA LEU A 131 -16.60 12.42 4.56
C LEU A 131 -15.17 12.52 5.10
N ILE A 132 -14.43 11.41 5.10
CA ILE A 132 -13.06 11.41 5.63
C ILE A 132 -12.09 12.22 4.77
N GLU A 133 -12.24 12.18 3.44
CA GLU A 133 -11.44 12.96 2.52
C GLU A 133 -11.67 14.47 2.68
N ALA A 134 -12.93 14.91 2.87
CA ALA A 134 -13.25 16.29 3.14
C ALA A 134 -12.82 16.75 4.55
N THR A 135 -12.77 15.83 5.53
CA THR A 135 -12.38 16.16 6.91
C THR A 135 -10.87 16.35 7.06
N ARG A 136 -10.04 15.53 6.42
CA ARG A 136 -8.59 15.56 6.57
C ARG A 136 -7.91 16.92 6.33
N PRO A 137 -8.24 17.68 5.29
CA PRO A 137 -7.70 19.03 5.10
C PRO A 137 -8.03 19.95 6.28
N LYS A 138 -9.23 19.84 6.83
CA LYS A 138 -9.69 20.64 7.97
C LYS A 138 -8.97 20.34 9.27
N LEU A 139 -8.52 19.08 9.47
CA LEU A 139 -7.65 18.72 10.59
C LEU A 139 -6.29 19.44 10.51
N ILE A 140 -5.80 19.69 9.29
CA ILE A 140 -4.57 20.46 9.07
C ILE A 140 -4.81 21.94 9.41
N GLU A 141 -5.88 22.51 8.87
CA GLU A 141 -6.29 23.91 9.10
C GLU A 141 -6.54 24.19 10.59
N ALA A 142 -7.18 23.27 11.30
CA ALA A 142 -7.44 23.38 12.74
C ALA A 142 -6.17 23.36 13.61
N GLY A 143 -5.04 22.87 13.09
CA GLY A 143 -3.74 22.94 13.75
C GLY A 143 -3.63 22.18 15.08
N GLN A 144 -4.49 21.19 15.33
CA GLN A 144 -4.60 20.49 16.60
C GLN A 144 -3.53 19.40 16.82
N ARG A 145 -2.71 19.11 15.79
CA ARG A 145 -1.66 18.08 15.87
C ARG A 145 -0.43 18.61 16.62
N ASN A 146 0.27 17.69 17.29
CA ASN A 146 1.56 18.00 17.92
C ASN A 146 2.56 18.49 16.83
N PRO A 147 3.37 19.56 17.11
CA PRO A 147 4.35 20.10 16.16
C PRO A 147 5.33 19.07 15.60
N TRP A 148 5.76 18.10 16.40
CA TRP A 148 6.62 17.01 15.95
C TRP A 148 5.91 16.13 14.90
N GLN A 149 4.67 15.74 15.14
CA GLN A 149 3.89 14.96 14.19
C GLN A 149 3.67 15.72 12.87
N VAL A 150 3.45 17.03 12.93
CA VAL A 150 3.35 17.87 11.73
C VAL A 150 4.68 17.88 10.98
N ALA A 151 5.79 18.16 11.66
CA ALA A 151 7.12 18.19 11.06
C ALA A 151 7.50 16.85 10.42
N PHE A 152 7.22 15.73 11.10
CA PHE A 152 7.52 14.40 10.59
C PHE A 152 6.68 14.05 9.35
N ARG A 153 5.36 14.35 9.34
CA ARG A 153 4.49 14.19 8.18
C ARG A 153 4.99 15.02 7.00
N GLN A 154 5.34 16.28 7.22
CA GLN A 154 5.87 17.18 6.20
C GLN A 154 7.20 16.66 5.64
N LEU A 155 8.12 16.17 6.48
CA LEU A 155 9.37 15.55 6.03
C LEU A 155 9.08 14.37 5.08
N LEU A 156 8.17 13.46 5.46
CA LEU A 156 7.79 12.33 4.63
C LEU A 156 7.21 12.77 3.28
N LEU A 157 6.33 13.78 3.28
CA LEU A 157 5.72 14.32 2.06
C LEU A 157 6.70 15.12 1.19
N GLN A 158 7.80 15.63 1.75
CA GLN A 158 8.88 16.25 0.98
C GLN A 158 9.84 15.23 0.37
N VAL A 159 9.83 13.98 0.79
CA VAL A 159 10.75 12.93 0.34
C VAL A 159 10.06 11.88 -0.51
N LEU A 160 8.99 11.25 -0.01
CA LEU A 160 8.37 10.08 -0.64
C LEU A 160 7.82 10.32 -2.05
N PRO A 161 7.18 11.47 -2.38
CA PRO A 161 6.68 11.75 -3.72
C PRO A 161 7.78 11.98 -4.76
N TYR A 162 9.02 12.20 -4.33
CA TYR A 162 10.15 12.61 -5.18
C TYR A 162 11.22 11.52 -5.22
N PRO A 163 11.23 10.64 -6.24
CA PRO A 163 12.16 9.49 -6.30
C PRO A 163 13.64 9.89 -6.19
N GLY A 164 14.01 11.05 -6.73
CA GLY A 164 15.39 11.57 -6.61
C GLY A 164 15.78 11.88 -5.16
N ARG A 165 14.90 12.52 -4.39
CA ARG A 165 15.13 12.81 -2.97
C ARG A 165 15.14 11.53 -2.13
N LEU A 166 14.20 10.61 -2.41
CA LEU A 166 14.13 9.32 -1.73
C LEU A 166 15.41 8.51 -1.99
N ARG A 167 15.87 8.42 -3.22
CA ARG A 167 17.12 7.75 -3.59
C ARG A 167 18.32 8.37 -2.89
N ALA A 168 18.40 9.71 -2.83
CA ALA A 168 19.48 10.40 -2.12
C ALA A 168 19.52 10.03 -0.63
N LEU A 169 18.33 9.97 0.01
CA LEU A 169 18.20 9.56 1.42
C LEU A 169 18.57 8.08 1.63
N LEU A 170 18.30 7.22 0.65
CA LEU A 170 18.59 5.79 0.73
C LEU A 170 20.05 5.44 0.43
N GLN A 171 20.83 6.34 -0.21
CA GLN A 171 22.23 6.05 -0.57
C GLN A 171 23.11 5.57 0.59
N PRO A 172 23.13 6.24 1.76
CA PRO A 172 23.94 5.78 2.90
C PRO A 172 23.45 4.45 3.46
N LEU A 173 22.15 4.13 3.28
CA LEU A 173 21.56 2.89 3.77
C LEU A 173 21.85 1.68 2.88
N ARG A 174 22.44 1.89 1.69
CA ARG A 174 22.80 0.81 0.76
C ARG A 174 23.76 -0.21 1.37
N ALA A 175 24.70 0.26 2.23
CA ALA A 175 25.64 -0.62 2.90
C ALA A 175 25.06 -1.31 4.16
N TYR A 176 23.89 -0.91 4.58
CA TYR A 176 23.19 -1.41 5.77
C TYR A 176 22.03 -2.34 5.42
N ALA A 177 21.18 -1.94 4.46
CA ALA A 177 19.96 -2.64 4.11
C ALA A 177 20.24 -4.03 3.50
N GLY A 178 19.58 -5.06 4.05
CA GLY A 178 19.76 -6.45 3.62
C GLY A 178 21.00 -7.13 4.17
N THR A 179 21.75 -6.50 5.08
CA THR A 179 22.98 -7.06 5.66
C THR A 179 22.75 -7.72 7.03
N PRO A 180 23.69 -8.55 7.52
CA PRO A 180 23.64 -9.07 8.88
C PRO A 180 23.59 -7.97 9.96
N LEU A 181 24.13 -6.77 9.68
CA LEU A 181 24.07 -5.62 10.59
C LEU A 181 22.63 -5.12 10.78
N GLN A 182 21.82 -5.08 9.72
CA GLN A 182 20.40 -4.76 9.82
C GLN A 182 19.66 -5.78 10.68
N ASN A 183 19.93 -7.07 10.46
CA ASN A 183 19.32 -8.13 11.29
C ASN A 183 19.72 -8.00 12.75
N LEU A 184 20.99 -7.69 13.05
CA LEU A 184 21.46 -7.45 14.40
C LEU A 184 20.76 -6.26 15.06
N ALA A 185 20.61 -5.14 14.34
CA ALA A 185 19.90 -3.94 14.84
C ALA A 185 18.44 -4.25 15.17
N ARG A 186 17.75 -5.01 14.31
CA ARG A 186 16.37 -5.47 14.53
C ARG A 186 16.25 -6.39 15.73
N CYS A 187 17.15 -7.38 15.85
CA CYS A 187 17.12 -8.34 16.95
C CYS A 187 17.52 -7.74 18.30
N SER A 188 18.44 -6.76 18.33
CA SER A 188 18.88 -6.10 19.55
C SER A 188 17.83 -5.09 20.09
N GLY A 189 16.87 -4.66 19.28
CA GLY A 189 15.93 -3.60 19.63
C GLY A 189 16.58 -2.22 19.77
N LEU A 190 17.80 -2.04 19.25
CA LEU A 190 18.54 -0.77 19.34
C LEU A 190 17.76 0.38 18.70
N THR A 191 17.01 0.09 17.64
CA THR A 191 16.18 1.10 16.93
C THR A 191 15.06 1.67 17.79
N ARG A 192 14.59 0.95 18.82
CA ARG A 192 13.57 1.43 19.79
C ARG A 192 14.03 2.62 20.60
N LEU A 193 15.33 2.76 20.80
CA LEU A 193 15.90 3.90 21.56
C LEU A 193 15.70 5.25 20.82
N PHE A 194 15.44 5.22 19.51
CA PHE A 194 15.24 6.40 18.68
C PHE A 194 13.75 6.74 18.45
N GLY A 195 12.84 6.00 19.08
CA GLY A 195 11.39 6.18 18.98
C GLY A 195 10.70 5.17 18.05
N PRO A 196 9.36 5.01 18.21
CA PRO A 196 8.59 4.02 17.50
C PRO A 196 8.53 4.30 15.98
N GLU A 197 8.54 5.57 15.57
CA GLU A 197 8.51 5.95 14.15
C GLU A 197 9.81 5.53 13.42
N ILE A 198 10.96 5.72 14.06
CA ILE A 198 12.26 5.33 13.50
C ILE A 198 12.38 3.80 13.46
N GLU A 199 11.93 3.12 14.50
CA GLU A 199 11.85 1.65 14.50
C GLU A 199 10.97 1.15 13.34
N ALA A 200 9.80 1.76 13.15
CA ALA A 200 8.89 1.39 12.05
C ALA A 200 9.52 1.62 10.67
N MET A 201 10.18 2.76 10.46
CA MET A 201 10.91 3.08 9.22
C MET A 201 11.99 2.04 8.93
N GLU A 202 12.78 1.67 9.93
CA GLU A 202 13.85 0.68 9.80
C GLU A 202 13.29 -0.71 9.48
N GLN A 203 12.25 -1.13 10.18
CA GLN A 203 11.63 -2.45 9.97
C GLN A 203 10.94 -2.59 8.59
N LEU A 204 10.51 -1.49 7.99
CA LEU A 204 9.93 -1.45 6.64
C LEU A 204 10.99 -1.35 5.53
N LEU A 205 12.26 -1.06 5.87
CA LEU A 205 13.34 -0.92 4.89
C LEU A 205 13.69 -2.30 4.29
N PRO A 206 13.38 -2.53 2.98
CA PRO A 206 13.75 -3.78 2.33
C PRO A 206 15.24 -3.78 1.95
N PRO A 207 15.79 -4.94 1.55
CA PRO A 207 17.08 -4.99 0.86
C PRO A 207 17.07 -4.05 -0.36
N LEU A 208 18.12 -3.19 -0.46
CA LEU A 208 18.24 -2.24 -1.55
C LEU A 208 19.10 -2.83 -2.66
N VAL A 209 18.54 -2.93 -3.86
CA VAL A 209 19.22 -3.43 -5.06
C VAL A 209 19.73 -2.27 -5.93
N PRO A 210 20.68 -2.49 -6.86
CA PRO A 210 21.16 -1.42 -7.73
C PRO A 210 20.06 -0.69 -8.52
N GLU A 211 19.00 -1.40 -8.88
CA GLU A 211 17.80 -0.88 -9.56
C GLU A 211 16.98 0.08 -8.70
N SER A 212 17.10 0.01 -7.38
CA SER A 212 16.47 0.96 -6.45
C SER A 212 16.96 2.40 -6.65
N PHE A 213 18.16 2.58 -7.18
CA PHE A 213 18.83 3.88 -7.32
C PHE A 213 18.76 4.47 -8.72
N SER A 214 18.29 3.73 -9.72
CA SER A 214 18.16 4.22 -11.10
C SER A 214 17.03 3.50 -11.84
N ASP A 215 16.29 4.24 -12.67
CA ASP A 215 15.31 3.65 -13.58
C ASP A 215 16.07 3.10 -14.79
N ARG A 216 16.11 1.77 -14.93
CA ARG A 216 16.84 1.08 -16.01
C ARG A 216 15.94 0.69 -17.18
N LEU A 217 14.63 0.85 -17.05
CA LEU A 217 13.68 0.54 -18.10
C LEU A 217 13.74 1.61 -19.20
N PRO A 218 13.84 1.22 -20.49
CA PRO A 218 13.78 2.16 -21.61
C PRO A 218 12.46 2.93 -21.63
N THR A 219 12.47 4.13 -22.21
CA THR A 219 11.24 4.92 -22.42
C THR A 219 10.24 4.18 -23.30
N ILE A 220 10.70 3.48 -24.34
CA ILE A 220 9.87 2.66 -25.24
C ILE A 220 10.32 1.21 -25.12
N ASN A 221 9.38 0.36 -24.79
CA ASN A 221 9.56 -1.09 -24.66
C ASN A 221 8.67 -1.76 -25.69
N PRO A 222 9.19 -2.19 -26.86
CA PRO A 222 8.40 -2.71 -27.96
C PRO A 222 7.76 -4.05 -27.60
N ALA A 223 6.63 -4.35 -28.22
CA ALA A 223 5.98 -5.67 -28.15
C ALA A 223 6.95 -6.76 -28.64
N ARG A 224 6.91 -7.93 -27.99
CA ARG A 224 7.74 -9.09 -28.39
C ARG A 224 7.04 -10.03 -29.39
N SER A 225 5.77 -9.80 -29.65
CA SER A 225 4.95 -10.50 -30.65
C SER A 225 4.22 -9.47 -31.51
N SER A 226 3.26 -9.91 -32.34
CA SER A 226 2.40 -8.98 -33.08
C SER A 226 1.76 -7.98 -32.13
N ARG A 227 1.88 -6.69 -32.45
CA ARG A 227 1.42 -5.60 -31.57
C ARG A 227 -0.11 -5.64 -31.46
N ARG A 228 -0.57 -5.77 -30.23
CA ARG A 228 -2.00 -5.75 -29.87
C ARG A 228 -2.46 -4.36 -29.41
N GLY A 229 -1.54 -3.57 -28.85
CA GLY A 229 -1.86 -2.25 -28.32
C GLY A 229 -0.63 -1.53 -27.80
N ARG A 230 -0.86 -0.31 -27.29
CA ARG A 230 0.18 0.59 -26.73
C ARG A 230 -0.29 1.19 -25.43
N VAL A 231 0.49 1.04 -24.39
CA VAL A 231 0.11 1.49 -23.05
C VAL A 231 1.22 2.32 -22.42
N ALA A 232 0.87 3.28 -21.56
CA ALA A 232 1.83 3.93 -20.67
C ALA A 232 1.86 3.21 -19.32
N LEU A 233 3.02 3.17 -18.67
CA LEU A 233 3.15 2.55 -17.34
C LEU A 233 3.69 3.56 -16.32
N LEU A 234 2.95 3.74 -15.22
CA LEU A 234 3.42 4.44 -14.04
C LEU A 234 4.33 3.53 -13.21
N LEU A 235 5.59 3.93 -12.98
CA LEU A 235 6.52 3.19 -12.12
C LEU A 235 6.23 3.36 -10.62
N GLY A 236 5.56 4.47 -10.24
CA GLY A 236 5.29 4.83 -8.85
C GLY A 236 6.53 5.38 -8.11
N CYS A 237 6.32 6.34 -7.22
CA CYS A 237 7.44 7.01 -6.52
C CYS A 237 8.17 6.07 -5.54
N VAL A 238 7.41 5.32 -4.72
CA VAL A 238 7.94 4.39 -3.70
C VAL A 238 8.31 3.04 -4.33
N GLN A 239 7.46 2.51 -5.22
CA GLN A 239 7.66 1.19 -5.81
C GLN A 239 8.98 1.09 -6.60
N ARG A 240 9.32 2.11 -7.43
CA ARG A 240 10.58 2.10 -8.19
C ARG A 240 11.85 2.13 -7.32
N CYS A 241 11.73 2.55 -6.05
CA CYS A 241 12.85 2.59 -5.11
C CYS A 241 12.93 1.34 -4.23
N PHE A 242 11.80 0.79 -3.80
CA PHE A 242 11.76 -0.31 -2.82
C PHE A 242 11.46 -1.68 -3.45
N ASP A 243 10.80 -1.71 -4.62
CA ASP A 243 10.48 -2.96 -5.31
C ASP A 243 10.48 -2.78 -6.85
N PRO A 244 11.63 -2.40 -7.46
CA PRO A 244 11.73 -2.16 -8.90
C PRO A 244 11.47 -3.42 -9.74
N ALA A 245 11.56 -4.61 -9.15
CA ALA A 245 11.31 -5.89 -9.80
C ALA A 245 9.88 -5.97 -10.35
N VAL A 246 8.90 -5.42 -9.63
CA VAL A 246 7.49 -5.37 -10.07
C VAL A 246 7.34 -4.66 -11.41
N SER A 247 7.96 -3.48 -11.57
CA SER A 247 7.90 -2.74 -12.82
C SER A 247 8.56 -3.50 -13.97
N THR A 248 9.70 -4.12 -13.72
CA THR A 248 10.40 -4.95 -14.71
C THR A 248 9.58 -6.17 -15.12
N ALA A 249 8.98 -6.88 -14.18
CA ALA A 249 8.10 -8.01 -14.45
C ALA A 249 6.85 -7.58 -15.23
N THR A 250 6.24 -6.45 -14.85
CA THR A 250 5.07 -5.88 -15.54
C THR A 250 5.38 -5.59 -17.01
N VAL A 251 6.48 -4.89 -17.28
CA VAL A 251 6.90 -4.60 -18.67
C VAL A 251 7.08 -5.88 -19.48
N LYS A 252 7.80 -6.86 -18.92
CA LYS A 252 8.06 -8.14 -19.62
C LYS A 252 6.78 -8.92 -19.93
N VAL A 253 5.82 -8.96 -18.98
CA VAL A 253 4.52 -9.62 -19.19
C VAL A 253 3.73 -8.89 -20.27
N LEU A 254 3.66 -7.57 -20.25
CA LEU A 254 2.95 -6.78 -21.25
C LEU A 254 3.58 -6.94 -22.64
N GLN A 255 4.92 -6.85 -22.76
CA GLN A 255 5.62 -7.08 -24.03
C GLN A 255 5.35 -8.48 -24.60
N ALA A 256 5.38 -9.52 -23.75
CA ALA A 256 5.11 -10.90 -24.16
C ALA A 256 3.65 -11.12 -24.60
N ASN A 257 2.73 -10.29 -24.08
CA ASN A 257 1.33 -10.25 -24.50
C ASN A 257 1.06 -9.36 -25.73
N GLY A 258 2.09 -8.82 -26.38
CA GLY A 258 1.94 -8.02 -27.59
C GLY A 258 1.68 -6.52 -27.33
N PHE A 259 1.97 -5.99 -26.15
CA PHE A 259 1.82 -4.57 -25.88
C PHE A 259 3.16 -3.83 -25.95
N GLU A 260 3.16 -2.70 -26.63
CA GLU A 260 4.23 -1.71 -26.53
C GLU A 260 4.02 -0.91 -25.24
N VAL A 261 5.06 -0.82 -24.39
CA VAL A 261 4.97 -0.13 -23.10
C VAL A 261 5.84 1.13 -23.13
N VAL A 262 5.20 2.28 -22.92
CA VAL A 262 5.85 3.58 -22.83
C VAL A 262 6.03 3.97 -21.38
N ILE A 263 7.24 4.37 -21.01
CA ILE A 263 7.59 4.81 -19.65
C ILE A 263 8.22 6.19 -19.77
N PRO A 264 7.42 7.28 -19.62
CA PRO A 264 7.98 8.62 -19.67
C PRO A 264 8.93 8.85 -18.49
N PRO A 265 10.10 9.50 -18.71
CA PRO A 265 11.14 9.64 -17.68
C PRO A 265 10.67 10.50 -16.48
N ASP A 266 9.89 11.56 -16.74
CA ASP A 266 9.52 12.59 -15.76
C ASP A 266 8.11 12.42 -15.20
N GLN A 267 7.63 11.20 -15.09
CA GLN A 267 6.25 10.89 -14.71
C GLN A 267 5.84 11.32 -13.28
N GLY A 268 6.78 11.50 -12.36
CA GLY A 268 6.48 11.99 -11.01
C GLY A 268 5.73 10.99 -10.11
N CYS A 269 4.90 11.53 -9.21
CA CYS A 269 4.11 10.79 -8.22
C CYS A 269 2.61 10.99 -8.49
N CYS A 270 1.79 9.96 -8.21
CA CYS A 270 0.34 10.03 -8.33
C CYS A 270 -0.37 10.89 -7.25
N GLY A 271 0.33 11.30 -6.19
CA GLY A 271 -0.26 12.09 -5.11
C GLY A 271 -1.08 11.31 -4.08
N ALA A 272 -1.18 9.97 -4.17
CA ALA A 272 -2.02 9.18 -3.26
C ALA A 272 -1.66 9.38 -1.78
N VAL A 273 -0.38 9.45 -1.43
CA VAL A 273 0.06 9.64 -0.04
C VAL A 273 -0.32 11.03 0.47
N SER A 274 -0.12 12.09 -0.32
CA SER A 274 -0.51 13.46 0.06
C SER A 274 -2.02 13.59 0.18
N HIS A 275 -2.80 12.99 -0.71
CA HIS A 275 -4.26 12.93 -0.64
C HIS A 275 -4.74 12.30 0.67
N HIS A 276 -4.19 11.13 1.01
CA HIS A 276 -4.48 10.46 2.28
C HIS A 276 -4.11 11.26 3.54
N GLN A 277 -3.21 12.22 3.43
CA GLN A 277 -2.85 13.09 4.55
C GLN A 277 -3.66 14.40 4.59
N GLY A 278 -4.50 14.66 3.59
CA GLY A 278 -5.29 15.89 3.47
C GLY A 278 -4.54 17.06 2.82
N GLU A 279 -3.33 16.84 2.31
CA GLU A 279 -2.49 17.85 1.65
C GLU A 279 -2.95 18.07 0.20
N MET A 280 -4.12 18.70 0.06
CA MET A 280 -4.84 18.79 -1.20
C MET A 280 -4.09 19.60 -2.25
N GLU A 281 -3.40 20.69 -1.86
CA GLU A 281 -2.65 21.51 -2.80
C GLU A 281 -1.47 20.73 -3.42
N LEU A 282 -0.68 20.04 -2.57
CA LEU A 282 0.37 19.16 -3.04
C LEU A 282 -0.18 18.04 -3.93
N THR A 283 -1.34 17.48 -3.55
CA THR A 283 -1.99 16.42 -4.33
C THR A 283 -2.36 16.89 -5.72
N ARG A 284 -3.01 18.08 -5.84
CA ARG A 284 -3.39 18.66 -7.14
C ARG A 284 -2.17 18.95 -8.01
N GLN A 285 -1.09 19.49 -7.43
CA GLN A 285 0.15 19.77 -8.16
C GLN A 285 0.77 18.48 -8.71
N LEU A 286 0.87 17.42 -7.91
CA LEU A 286 1.40 16.12 -8.33
C LEU A 286 0.52 15.49 -9.41
N ALA A 287 -0.80 15.51 -9.23
CA ALA A 287 -1.77 14.98 -10.19
C ALA A 287 -1.71 15.72 -11.54
N ALA A 288 -1.73 17.05 -11.52
CA ALA A 288 -1.63 17.86 -12.73
C ALA A 288 -0.31 17.63 -13.49
N ASN A 289 0.80 17.47 -12.76
CA ASN A 289 2.09 17.14 -13.36
C ASN A 289 2.06 15.77 -14.04
N LEU A 290 1.46 14.77 -13.38
CA LEU A 290 1.37 13.42 -13.93
C LEU A 290 0.47 13.37 -15.17
N VAL A 291 -0.69 14.03 -15.13
CA VAL A 291 -1.58 14.14 -16.32
C VAL A 291 -0.85 14.77 -17.50
N ARG A 292 -0.15 15.89 -17.29
CA ARG A 292 0.63 16.54 -18.35
C ARG A 292 1.70 15.62 -18.92
N CYS A 293 2.42 14.92 -18.06
CA CYS A 293 3.48 13.98 -18.47
C CYS A 293 2.91 12.83 -19.31
N MET A 294 1.82 12.22 -18.89
CA MET A 294 1.21 11.11 -19.63
C MET A 294 0.56 11.57 -20.93
N ASN A 295 -0.07 12.74 -20.95
CA ASN A 295 -0.68 13.30 -22.15
C ASN A 295 0.34 13.87 -23.16
N SER A 296 1.60 14.08 -22.77
CA SER A 296 2.67 14.47 -23.68
C SER A 296 3.28 13.31 -24.47
N ILE A 297 2.87 12.08 -24.22
CA ILE A 297 3.31 10.91 -24.98
C ILE A 297 2.74 10.99 -26.41
N GLU A 298 3.62 11.02 -27.40
CA GLU A 298 3.21 11.07 -28.81
C GLU A 298 2.47 9.78 -29.23
N GLY A 299 1.42 9.94 -29.99
CA GLY A 299 0.54 8.86 -30.50
C GLY A 299 -0.46 8.35 -29.46
N ASP A 300 -1.42 7.55 -29.94
CA ASP A 300 -2.51 7.05 -29.14
C ASP A 300 -2.06 6.00 -28.11
N LEU A 301 -2.69 6.04 -26.95
CA LEU A 301 -2.55 5.06 -25.88
C LEU A 301 -3.89 4.36 -25.64
N ASP A 302 -3.87 3.05 -25.50
CA ASP A 302 -5.05 2.27 -25.10
C ASP A 302 -5.36 2.42 -23.60
N ALA A 303 -4.31 2.62 -22.78
CA ALA A 303 -4.47 2.84 -21.34
C ALA A 303 -3.20 3.46 -20.69
N VAL A 304 -3.41 4.11 -19.53
CA VAL A 304 -2.36 4.42 -18.57
C VAL A 304 -2.44 3.38 -17.44
N LEU A 305 -1.43 2.53 -17.34
CA LEU A 305 -1.40 1.40 -16.42
C LEU A 305 -0.66 1.71 -15.13
N VAL A 306 -1.14 1.13 -14.04
CA VAL A 306 -0.50 1.17 -12.72
C VAL A 306 -0.41 -0.24 -12.14
N ALA A 307 0.67 -0.50 -11.38
CA ALA A 307 0.88 -1.77 -10.68
C ALA A 307 0.80 -1.59 -9.14
N ALA A 308 0.19 -0.50 -8.66
CA ALA A 308 0.01 -0.23 -7.25
C ALA A 308 -1.39 0.31 -7.01
N SER A 309 -2.23 -0.46 -6.31
CA SER A 309 -3.67 -0.20 -6.15
C SER A 309 -3.99 1.17 -5.54
N GLY A 310 -3.18 1.66 -4.59
CA GLY A 310 -3.35 3.00 -4.03
C GLY A 310 -3.15 4.11 -5.06
N CYS A 311 -2.17 3.96 -5.96
CA CYS A 311 -1.97 4.88 -7.08
C CYS A 311 -3.16 4.83 -8.06
N GLY A 312 -3.59 3.63 -8.45
CA GLY A 312 -4.69 3.44 -9.39
C GLY A 312 -5.99 4.06 -8.89
N HIS A 313 -6.33 3.83 -7.63
CA HIS A 313 -7.52 4.45 -7.02
C HIS A 313 -7.48 5.98 -7.11
N THR A 314 -6.38 6.59 -6.65
CA THR A 314 -6.27 8.06 -6.67
C THR A 314 -6.26 8.63 -8.08
N MET A 315 -5.59 7.99 -9.05
CA MET A 315 -5.56 8.44 -10.44
C MET A 315 -6.93 8.36 -11.12
N LYS A 316 -7.74 7.35 -10.81
CA LYS A 316 -9.12 7.23 -11.29
C LYS A 316 -10.03 8.35 -10.75
N ALA A 317 -9.70 8.92 -9.57
CA ALA A 317 -10.42 10.04 -8.96
C ALA A 317 -9.95 11.44 -9.43
N TYR A 318 -9.00 11.56 -10.37
CA TYR A 318 -8.47 12.86 -10.78
C TYR A 318 -9.51 13.80 -11.38
N GLY A 319 -10.58 13.28 -11.96
CA GLY A 319 -11.69 14.11 -12.44
C GLY A 319 -12.28 14.98 -11.32
N GLU A 320 -12.47 14.44 -10.14
CA GLU A 320 -12.95 15.15 -8.94
C GLU A 320 -11.82 16.00 -8.32
N LEU A 321 -10.64 15.44 -8.14
CA LEU A 321 -9.50 16.11 -7.51
C LEU A 321 -9.03 17.37 -8.25
N LEU A 322 -9.10 17.36 -9.57
CA LEU A 322 -8.73 18.47 -10.46
C LEU A 322 -9.93 19.28 -10.97
N ALA A 323 -11.11 19.07 -10.39
CA ALA A 323 -12.36 19.76 -10.76
C ALA A 323 -12.64 19.73 -12.28
N GLY A 324 -12.31 18.62 -12.95
CA GLY A 324 -12.47 18.44 -14.39
C GLY A 324 -11.53 19.26 -15.29
N GLN A 325 -10.62 20.06 -14.71
CA GLN A 325 -9.74 20.94 -15.49
C GLN A 325 -8.67 20.20 -16.29
N GLN A 326 -8.23 19.04 -15.81
CA GLN A 326 -7.23 18.19 -16.45
C GLN A 326 -7.61 16.72 -16.28
N GLN A 327 -7.54 15.95 -17.37
CA GLN A 327 -7.84 14.52 -17.37
C GLN A 327 -6.83 13.80 -18.25
N PHE A 328 -6.64 12.50 -17.99
CA PHE A 328 -5.90 11.65 -18.91
C PHE A 328 -6.67 11.49 -20.22
N LEU A 329 -5.94 11.47 -21.33
CA LEU A 329 -6.52 11.20 -22.66
C LEU A 329 -6.86 9.72 -22.85
N ALA A 330 -6.18 8.83 -22.13
CA ALA A 330 -6.43 7.40 -22.12
C ALA A 330 -6.96 6.96 -20.72
N PRO A 331 -7.74 5.86 -20.64
CA PRO A 331 -8.27 5.37 -19.36
C PRO A 331 -7.14 4.93 -18.42
N VAL A 332 -7.32 5.17 -17.13
CA VAL A 332 -6.42 4.65 -16.07
C VAL A 332 -6.93 3.29 -15.62
N LEU A 333 -6.10 2.26 -15.74
CA LEU A 333 -6.43 0.89 -15.34
C LEU A 333 -5.33 0.29 -14.46
N ASP A 334 -5.71 -0.55 -13.51
CA ASP A 334 -4.76 -1.46 -12.87
C ASP A 334 -4.25 -2.47 -13.91
N VAL A 335 -2.98 -2.82 -13.86
CA VAL A 335 -2.40 -3.76 -14.85
C VAL A 335 -3.10 -5.11 -14.85
N GLN A 336 -3.65 -5.54 -13.73
CA GLN A 336 -4.40 -6.79 -13.62
C GLN A 336 -5.81 -6.67 -14.20
N GLU A 337 -6.46 -5.52 -13.99
CA GLU A 337 -7.73 -5.16 -14.64
C GLU A 337 -7.57 -5.18 -16.15
N PHE A 338 -6.58 -4.47 -16.66
CA PHE A 338 -6.26 -4.41 -18.09
C PHE A 338 -6.00 -5.79 -18.71
N LEU A 339 -5.12 -6.60 -18.11
CA LEU A 339 -4.81 -7.94 -18.64
C LEU A 339 -5.98 -8.92 -18.52
N ALA A 340 -6.85 -8.77 -17.53
CA ALA A 340 -8.05 -9.59 -17.41
C ALA A 340 -9.09 -9.26 -18.49
N GLU A 341 -9.22 -7.97 -18.83
CA GLU A 341 -10.11 -7.49 -19.88
C GLU A 341 -9.62 -7.87 -21.29
N TRP A 342 -8.35 -7.60 -21.60
CA TRP A 342 -7.76 -7.89 -22.91
C TRP A 342 -7.46 -9.36 -23.14
N GLY A 343 -7.35 -10.14 -22.09
CA GLY A 343 -6.94 -11.54 -22.11
C GLY A 343 -5.47 -11.73 -22.50
N PHE A 344 -4.89 -12.85 -22.12
CA PHE A 344 -3.54 -13.24 -22.56
C PHE A 344 -3.52 -13.59 -24.05
N SER A 345 -2.44 -13.22 -24.75
CA SER A 345 -2.17 -13.71 -26.09
C SER A 345 -1.95 -15.23 -26.09
N GLU A 346 -2.19 -15.88 -27.22
CA GLU A 346 -1.93 -17.33 -27.31
C GLU A 346 -0.46 -17.65 -27.13
N GLU A 347 0.43 -16.78 -27.62
CA GLU A 347 1.87 -16.91 -27.50
C GLU A 347 2.29 -16.85 -26.03
N PHE A 348 1.73 -15.92 -25.25
CA PHE A 348 2.01 -15.82 -23.83
C PHE A 348 1.44 -17.02 -23.05
N ARG A 349 0.24 -17.48 -23.36
CA ARG A 349 -0.36 -18.68 -22.74
C ARG A 349 0.53 -19.91 -22.90
N LYS A 350 1.13 -20.10 -24.08
CA LYS A 350 2.07 -21.19 -24.38
C LYS A 350 3.40 -21.09 -23.61
N GLN A 351 3.78 -19.88 -23.16
CA GLN A 351 4.99 -19.65 -22.35
C GLN A 351 4.78 -20.01 -20.88
N LEU A 352 3.53 -20.03 -20.37
CA LEU A 352 3.24 -20.31 -18.97
C LEU A 352 3.64 -21.74 -18.61
N ARG A 353 4.59 -21.85 -17.69
CA ARG A 353 5.12 -23.11 -17.14
C ARG A 353 4.51 -23.37 -15.76
N PRO A 354 4.46 -24.63 -15.32
CA PRO A 354 3.99 -24.97 -14.00
C PRO A 354 4.77 -24.25 -12.90
N LEU A 355 4.02 -23.64 -11.98
CA LEU A 355 4.50 -23.06 -10.73
C LEU A 355 3.73 -23.73 -9.57
N PRO A 356 4.10 -24.96 -9.16
CA PRO A 356 3.37 -25.72 -8.16
C PRO A 356 3.55 -25.11 -6.76
N ALA A 357 2.72 -24.11 -6.43
CA ALA A 357 2.76 -23.39 -5.17
C ALA A 357 1.36 -23.06 -4.67
N ALA A 358 1.21 -23.08 -3.32
CA ALA A 358 0.06 -22.48 -2.66
C ALA A 358 0.31 -20.97 -2.52
N VAL A 359 -0.60 -20.16 -3.06
CA VAL A 359 -0.53 -18.70 -3.07
C VAL A 359 -1.74 -18.13 -2.34
N ALA A 360 -1.52 -17.45 -1.21
CA ALA A 360 -2.58 -16.69 -0.55
C ALA A 360 -2.79 -15.34 -1.23
N MET A 361 -4.03 -15.00 -1.53
CA MET A 361 -4.36 -13.69 -2.11
C MET A 361 -4.49 -12.65 -1.00
N HIS A 362 -3.72 -11.56 -1.10
CA HIS A 362 -3.92 -10.36 -0.29
C HIS A 362 -4.65 -9.30 -1.11
N ASP A 363 -5.90 -9.07 -0.76
CA ASP A 363 -6.70 -8.01 -1.36
C ASP A 363 -6.31 -6.65 -0.75
N ALA A 364 -5.64 -5.81 -1.53
CA ALA A 364 -5.35 -4.45 -1.10
C ALA A 364 -6.65 -3.63 -1.00
N CYS A 365 -6.85 -2.93 0.11
CA CYS A 365 -8.13 -2.25 0.41
C CYS A 365 -8.58 -1.30 -0.73
N HIS A 366 -7.67 -0.49 -1.29
CA HIS A 366 -7.98 0.39 -2.41
C HIS A 366 -8.21 -0.33 -3.74
N MET A 367 -7.84 -1.59 -3.84
CA MET A 367 -8.15 -2.42 -4.99
C MET A 367 -9.59 -2.90 -4.93
N ILE A 368 -10.00 -3.48 -3.80
CA ILE A 368 -11.35 -4.05 -3.66
C ILE A 368 -12.41 -3.00 -3.32
N HIS A 369 -12.16 -2.13 -2.33
CA HIS A 369 -13.16 -1.16 -1.85
C HIS A 369 -13.17 0.13 -2.67
N GLY A 370 -12.02 0.52 -3.24
CA GLY A 370 -11.87 1.75 -4.03
C GLY A 370 -12.08 1.57 -5.52
N GLN A 371 -11.71 0.41 -6.09
CA GLN A 371 -11.74 0.18 -7.53
C GLN A 371 -12.64 -0.99 -7.96
N GLY A 372 -13.14 -1.83 -7.03
CA GLY A 372 -13.94 -3.01 -7.36
C GLY A 372 -13.15 -4.14 -8.04
N ILE A 373 -11.82 -4.13 -7.94
CA ILE A 373 -10.94 -5.11 -8.56
C ILE A 373 -10.66 -6.24 -7.55
N GLN A 374 -11.31 -7.38 -7.73
CA GLN A 374 -11.15 -8.57 -6.89
C GLN A 374 -11.04 -9.86 -7.72
N ALA A 375 -11.87 -10.01 -8.73
CA ALA A 375 -11.91 -11.20 -9.59
C ALA A 375 -10.70 -11.26 -10.53
N GLN A 376 -10.24 -10.12 -11.02
CA GLN A 376 -9.23 -10.00 -12.06
C GLN A 376 -7.87 -10.60 -11.63
N PRO A 377 -7.29 -10.29 -10.47
CA PRO A 377 -6.05 -10.92 -10.01
C PRO A 377 -6.17 -12.44 -9.92
N ARG A 378 -7.31 -12.93 -9.43
CA ARG A 378 -7.59 -14.36 -9.29
C ARG A 378 -7.69 -15.06 -10.65
N GLN A 379 -8.35 -14.41 -11.61
CA GLN A 379 -8.42 -14.91 -13.00
C GLN A 379 -7.02 -15.07 -13.60
N LEU A 380 -6.17 -14.05 -13.46
CA LEU A 380 -4.82 -14.08 -14.01
C LEU A 380 -3.93 -15.13 -13.34
N LEU A 381 -3.99 -15.25 -12.02
CA LEU A 381 -3.18 -16.22 -11.28
C LEU A 381 -3.63 -17.66 -11.52
N ARG A 382 -4.94 -17.92 -11.67
CA ARG A 382 -5.46 -19.26 -12.03
C ARG A 382 -5.03 -19.72 -13.42
N ALA A 383 -4.60 -18.82 -14.30
CA ALA A 383 -4.06 -19.18 -15.60
C ALA A 383 -2.63 -19.76 -15.51
N ILE A 384 -1.94 -19.60 -14.40
CA ILE A 384 -0.63 -20.20 -14.15
C ILE A 384 -0.82 -21.67 -13.77
N PRO A 385 -0.27 -22.64 -14.55
CA PRO A 385 -0.41 -24.05 -14.24
C PRO A 385 0.20 -24.40 -12.85
N GLY A 386 -0.49 -25.22 -12.07
CA GLY A 386 -0.01 -25.72 -10.77
C GLY A 386 -0.16 -24.78 -9.60
N ILE A 387 -0.62 -23.53 -9.78
CA ILE A 387 -0.95 -22.64 -8.65
C ILE A 387 -2.22 -23.12 -7.95
N SER A 388 -2.16 -23.21 -6.63
CA SER A 388 -3.32 -23.37 -5.74
C SER A 388 -3.60 -22.07 -5.01
N LEU A 389 -4.60 -21.30 -5.47
CA LEU A 389 -5.00 -20.08 -4.78
C LEU A 389 -5.68 -20.41 -3.45
N LYS A 390 -5.30 -19.68 -2.41
CA LYS A 390 -5.85 -19.73 -1.08
C LYS A 390 -6.47 -18.38 -0.73
N GLU A 391 -7.66 -18.41 -0.15
CA GLU A 391 -8.36 -17.22 0.29
C GLU A 391 -8.17 -17.06 1.81
N ALA A 392 -7.76 -15.87 2.23
CA ALA A 392 -7.71 -15.50 3.64
C ALA A 392 -9.14 -15.22 4.15
N ILE A 393 -9.40 -15.51 5.43
CA ILE A 393 -10.74 -15.32 6.03
C ILE A 393 -11.05 -13.81 6.11
N GLU A 394 -10.06 -13.03 6.48
CA GLU A 394 -10.17 -11.58 6.70
C GLU A 394 -9.68 -10.79 5.46
N ALA A 395 -9.97 -11.28 4.25
CA ALA A 395 -9.43 -10.72 3.00
C ALA A 395 -9.63 -9.21 2.88
N GLY A 396 -10.82 -8.69 3.23
CA GLY A 396 -11.16 -7.27 3.11
C GLY A 396 -10.59 -6.34 4.19
N VAL A 397 -9.94 -6.87 5.24
CA VAL A 397 -9.38 -6.04 6.32
C VAL A 397 -8.03 -5.46 5.93
N CYS A 398 -7.84 -4.17 6.22
CA CYS A 398 -6.59 -3.46 5.92
C CYS A 398 -5.38 -4.05 6.64
N CYS A 399 -4.23 -4.09 5.96
CA CYS A 399 -2.95 -4.56 6.51
C CYS A 399 -2.25 -3.56 7.44
N GLY A 400 -2.82 -2.37 7.65
CA GLY A 400 -2.22 -1.33 8.50
C GLY A 400 -1.24 -0.39 7.80
N SER A 401 -0.92 -0.58 6.50
CA SER A 401 0.05 0.28 5.80
C SER A 401 -0.46 1.70 5.53
N ALA A 402 -1.58 1.85 4.82
CA ALA A 402 -2.34 3.07 4.52
C ALA A 402 -1.48 4.33 4.28
N GLY A 403 -0.69 4.33 3.21
CA GLY A 403 0.21 5.43 2.86
C GLY A 403 1.38 5.56 3.83
N ILE A 404 1.34 6.54 4.73
CA ILE A 404 2.34 6.71 5.80
C ILE A 404 1.76 6.40 7.19
N TYR A 405 0.57 5.80 7.28
CA TYR A 405 -0.07 5.49 8.55
C TYR A 405 0.83 4.61 9.43
N ASN A 406 1.48 3.61 8.86
CA ASN A 406 2.41 2.71 9.55
C ASN A 406 3.70 3.40 10.06
N LEU A 407 3.93 4.64 9.70
CA LEU A 407 5.03 5.47 10.20
C LEU A 407 4.58 6.49 11.26
N VAL A 408 3.31 6.94 11.17
CA VAL A 408 2.76 7.97 12.07
C VAL A 408 1.86 7.40 13.18
N GLN A 409 1.38 6.15 13.01
CA GLN A 409 0.64 5.35 13.98
C GLN A 409 1.25 3.93 14.03
N PRO A 410 2.52 3.80 14.44
CA PRO A 410 3.29 2.56 14.27
C PRO A 410 2.78 1.41 15.13
N GLU A 411 2.18 1.66 16.29
CA GLU A 411 1.69 0.62 17.21
C GLU A 411 0.43 -0.03 16.66
N GLU A 412 -0.57 0.76 16.27
CA GLU A 412 -1.82 0.28 15.68
C GLU A 412 -1.58 -0.41 14.33
N ALA A 413 -0.68 0.16 13.54
CA ALA A 413 -0.28 -0.42 12.26
C ALA A 413 0.44 -1.75 12.43
N ALA A 414 1.26 -1.91 13.47
CA ALA A 414 1.94 -3.17 13.77
C ALA A 414 0.94 -4.25 14.17
N GLU A 415 -0.05 -3.93 15.00
CA GLU A 415 -1.09 -4.89 15.39
C GLU A 415 -1.95 -5.33 14.20
N LEU A 416 -2.36 -4.38 13.34
CA LEU A 416 -3.07 -4.70 12.08
C LEU A 416 -2.22 -5.57 11.14
N GLY A 417 -0.93 -5.26 11.03
CA GLY A 417 0.02 -6.03 10.23
C GLY A 417 0.16 -7.47 10.75
N ARG A 418 0.21 -7.66 12.08
CA ARG A 418 0.26 -8.97 12.73
C ARG A 418 -1.02 -9.77 12.45
N ILE A 419 -2.20 -9.17 12.68
CA ILE A 419 -3.50 -9.81 12.42
C ILE A 419 -3.58 -10.28 10.96
N LYS A 420 -3.22 -9.41 10.01
CA LYS A 420 -3.25 -9.76 8.58
C LYS A 420 -2.23 -10.83 8.21
N ALA A 421 -1.03 -10.80 8.79
CA ALA A 421 -0.01 -11.81 8.54
C ALA A 421 -0.40 -13.18 9.12
N ASP A 422 -1.05 -13.19 10.27
CA ASP A 422 -1.56 -14.44 10.89
C ASP A 422 -2.71 -15.04 10.07
N ASP A 423 -3.64 -14.20 9.58
CA ASP A 423 -4.72 -14.62 8.69
C ASP A 423 -4.18 -15.23 7.38
N LEU A 424 -3.23 -14.56 6.71
CA LEU A 424 -2.59 -15.09 5.51
C LEU A 424 -1.80 -16.38 5.78
N SER A 425 -1.08 -16.46 6.90
CA SER A 425 -0.32 -17.66 7.29
C SER A 425 -1.23 -18.85 7.59
N SER A 426 -2.45 -18.60 8.13
CA SER A 426 -3.43 -19.65 8.44
C SER A 426 -3.87 -20.45 7.21
N THR A 427 -3.73 -19.87 6.02
CA THR A 427 -4.00 -20.55 4.74
C THR A 427 -3.03 -21.67 4.40
N GLY A 428 -1.89 -21.75 5.09
CA GLY A 428 -0.79 -22.68 4.79
C GLY A 428 -0.02 -22.35 3.51
N ALA A 429 -0.27 -21.20 2.88
CA ALA A 429 0.45 -20.78 1.69
C ALA A 429 1.85 -20.26 2.03
N THR A 430 2.83 -20.61 1.20
CA THR A 430 4.23 -20.13 1.30
C THR A 430 4.48 -18.89 0.46
N LEU A 431 3.56 -18.56 -0.44
CA LEU A 431 3.58 -17.33 -1.24
C LEU A 431 2.35 -16.49 -0.95
N VAL A 432 2.52 -15.18 -0.97
CA VAL A 432 1.43 -14.20 -0.86
C VAL A 432 1.47 -13.29 -2.08
N ALA A 433 0.35 -13.17 -2.79
CA ALA A 433 0.19 -12.24 -3.90
C ALA A 433 -0.37 -10.90 -3.38
N SER A 434 0.37 -9.80 -3.56
CA SER A 434 -0.01 -8.46 -3.09
C SER A 434 0.26 -7.40 -4.17
N ALA A 435 -0.75 -6.63 -4.55
CA ALA A 435 -0.68 -5.64 -5.65
C ALA A 435 -0.60 -4.19 -5.14
N ASN A 436 0.07 -3.95 -4.02
CA ASN A 436 0.31 -2.60 -3.51
C ASN A 436 1.58 -2.53 -2.70
N ILE A 437 2.52 -1.68 -3.10
CA ILE A 437 3.86 -1.59 -2.48
C ILE A 437 3.81 -1.35 -0.96
N GLY A 438 2.93 -0.49 -0.47
CA GLY A 438 2.79 -0.25 0.97
C GLY A 438 2.37 -1.51 1.71
N CYS A 439 1.39 -2.26 1.18
CA CYS A 439 0.96 -3.54 1.74
C CYS A 439 2.08 -4.58 1.66
N THR A 440 2.80 -4.64 0.53
CA THR A 440 3.91 -5.59 0.33
C THR A 440 4.99 -5.41 1.39
N LEU A 441 5.42 -4.17 1.67
CA LEU A 441 6.41 -3.88 2.72
C LEU A 441 5.90 -4.23 4.12
N GLN A 442 4.65 -3.89 4.42
CA GLN A 442 4.01 -4.19 5.69
C GLN A 442 3.88 -5.71 5.91
N LEU A 443 3.47 -6.45 4.90
CA LEU A 443 3.35 -7.90 4.95
C LEU A 443 4.72 -8.59 5.06
N ARG A 444 5.73 -8.15 4.32
CA ARG A 444 7.11 -8.67 4.43
C ARG A 444 7.65 -8.51 5.85
N ARG A 445 7.38 -7.36 6.50
CA ARG A 445 7.73 -7.10 7.90
C ARG A 445 7.11 -8.13 8.85
N HIS A 446 5.81 -8.39 8.72
CA HIS A 446 5.06 -9.17 9.70
C HIS A 446 5.02 -10.68 9.39
N LEU A 447 5.16 -11.08 8.13
CA LEU A 447 5.27 -12.49 7.74
C LEU A 447 6.67 -13.05 8.04
N GLY A 448 7.73 -12.25 7.85
CA GLY A 448 9.10 -12.73 7.98
C GLY A 448 9.35 -13.95 7.08
N ASP A 449 9.87 -15.02 7.65
CA ASP A 449 10.17 -16.27 6.92
C ASP A 449 8.95 -17.19 6.72
N ARG A 450 7.74 -16.80 7.20
CA ARG A 450 6.53 -17.62 7.08
C ARG A 450 6.01 -17.74 5.65
N ALA A 451 6.13 -16.66 4.88
CA ALA A 451 5.75 -16.63 3.47
C ALA A 451 6.47 -15.49 2.72
N HIS A 452 6.68 -15.67 1.42
CA HIS A 452 7.27 -14.66 0.54
C HIS A 452 6.17 -13.85 -0.16
N VAL A 453 6.30 -12.51 -0.16
CA VAL A 453 5.30 -11.60 -0.75
C VAL A 453 5.79 -11.13 -2.10
N HIS A 454 5.00 -11.41 -3.15
CA HIS A 454 5.26 -11.05 -4.54
C HIS A 454 4.06 -10.34 -5.17
N HIS A 455 4.32 -9.53 -6.16
CA HIS A 455 3.26 -8.94 -6.98
C HIS A 455 2.72 -10.01 -7.97
N PRO A 456 1.42 -10.04 -8.30
CA PRO A 456 0.86 -10.96 -9.31
C PRO A 456 1.61 -10.94 -10.64
N MET A 457 2.13 -9.78 -11.07
CA MET A 457 2.94 -9.67 -12.28
C MET A 457 4.28 -10.40 -12.18
N GLU A 458 4.88 -10.47 -10.99
CA GLU A 458 6.11 -11.25 -10.79
C GLU A 458 5.84 -12.75 -10.90
N LEU A 459 4.71 -13.24 -10.35
CA LEU A 459 4.30 -14.64 -10.47
C LEU A 459 4.03 -15.05 -11.92
N LEU A 460 3.33 -14.20 -12.68
CA LEU A 460 3.10 -14.38 -14.11
C LEU A 460 4.41 -14.40 -14.90
N ALA A 461 5.28 -13.42 -14.65
CA ALA A 461 6.57 -13.34 -15.32
C ALA A 461 7.47 -14.54 -14.99
N ALA A 462 7.43 -15.05 -13.76
CA ALA A 462 8.19 -16.21 -13.34
C ALA A 462 7.68 -17.49 -14.04
N SER A 463 6.37 -17.70 -14.07
CA SER A 463 5.76 -18.81 -14.79
C SER A 463 6.11 -18.78 -16.31
N ALA A 464 6.16 -17.59 -16.90
CA ALA A 464 6.56 -17.42 -18.30
C ALA A 464 8.09 -17.51 -18.54
N GLY A 465 8.91 -17.75 -17.50
CA GLY A 465 10.37 -17.79 -17.61
C GLY A 465 11.04 -16.41 -17.82
N LEU A 466 10.32 -15.31 -17.56
CA LEU A 466 10.77 -13.94 -17.79
C LEU A 466 11.37 -13.28 -16.55
N HIS A 467 11.18 -13.88 -15.38
CA HIS A 467 11.59 -13.34 -14.08
C HIS A 467 11.98 -14.48 -13.12
N GLN A 468 12.89 -14.19 -12.18
CA GLN A 468 13.24 -15.10 -11.09
C GLN A 468 12.64 -14.59 -9.79
N LEU A 469 11.95 -15.46 -9.06
CA LEU A 469 11.39 -15.10 -7.76
C LEU A 469 12.42 -15.35 -6.65
N PRO A 470 12.80 -14.33 -5.88
CA PRO A 470 13.55 -14.53 -4.67
C PRO A 470 12.80 -15.44 -3.69
N GLY A 471 13.50 -16.41 -3.07
CA GLY A 471 12.90 -17.31 -2.08
C GLY A 471 12.28 -18.59 -2.62
N LEU A 472 12.08 -18.75 -3.93
CA LEU A 472 11.76 -20.05 -4.51
C LEU A 472 13.05 -20.84 -4.76
N ALA A 473 13.10 -22.09 -4.23
CA ALA A 473 14.23 -22.98 -4.45
C ALA A 473 14.49 -23.15 -5.96
N LYS A 474 15.79 -23.22 -6.34
CA LYS A 474 16.26 -23.44 -7.73
C LYS A 474 15.85 -24.80 -8.32
N GLY A 475 14.67 -25.29 -8.04
CA GLY A 475 14.12 -26.56 -8.49
C GLY A 475 12.75 -26.46 -9.13
N ILE A 476 12.06 -25.31 -8.99
CA ILE A 476 10.73 -25.09 -9.58
C ILE A 476 10.94 -24.25 -10.83
N GLY A 477 11.05 -24.89 -12.01
CA GLY A 477 11.26 -24.25 -13.31
C GLY A 477 12.60 -24.53 -13.99
N ALA A 478 13.51 -25.30 -13.39
CA ALA A 478 14.82 -25.65 -13.97
C ALA A 478 14.94 -27.10 -14.48
N ALA A 479 13.88 -27.86 -14.45
CA ALA A 479 13.86 -29.20 -15.08
C ALA A 479 13.53 -29.03 -16.57
N GLU A 480 14.55 -29.26 -17.43
CA GLU A 480 14.50 -29.33 -18.90
C GLU A 480 15.17 -28.20 -19.70
N ILE A 481 16.38 -27.78 -19.30
CA ILE A 481 17.31 -27.15 -20.25
C ILE A 481 18.54 -28.08 -20.48
N ALA A 482 18.55 -29.30 -19.93
CA ALA A 482 19.66 -30.24 -20.08
C ALA A 482 19.30 -31.45 -20.96
N GLY A 483 18.47 -31.29 -21.98
CA GLY A 483 17.95 -32.43 -22.77
C GLY A 483 17.96 -32.25 -24.30
N GLU A 484 18.73 -31.31 -24.86
CA GLU A 484 18.96 -31.29 -26.33
C GLU A 484 20.37 -30.85 -26.65
N GLY A 485 21.32 -31.78 -26.58
CA GLY A 485 22.67 -31.47 -27.02
C GLY A 485 23.70 -32.53 -26.72
N GLU A 486 23.44 -33.78 -27.07
CA GLU A 486 24.51 -34.77 -27.30
C GLU A 486 23.93 -36.01 -28.01
N ASN A 487 23.77 -35.90 -29.31
CA ASN A 487 23.78 -37.04 -30.20
C ASN A 487 24.57 -36.68 -31.47
N ARG A 488 25.88 -36.57 -31.35
CA ARG A 488 26.81 -36.67 -32.48
C ARG A 488 27.55 -37.97 -32.32
N GLN A 489 27.09 -38.98 -33.08
CA GLN A 489 27.88 -40.18 -33.33
C GLN A 489 29.17 -39.80 -34.08
N PRO A 490 30.29 -40.40 -33.73
CA PRO A 490 31.52 -40.24 -34.50
C PRO A 490 31.43 -41.01 -35.81
N VAL A 491 31.67 -40.31 -36.91
CA VAL A 491 31.86 -40.88 -38.25
C VAL A 491 33.25 -41.55 -38.23
N GLU A 492 33.28 -42.88 -38.30
CA GLU A 492 34.46 -43.68 -38.61
C GLU A 492 34.93 -43.30 -40.01
N THR A 493 36.19 -42.83 -40.10
CA THR A 493 36.93 -42.77 -41.36
C THR A 493 37.71 -44.09 -41.46
N ALA A 494 37.29 -44.92 -42.39
CA ALA A 494 38.09 -46.04 -42.87
C ALA A 494 39.01 -45.61 -44.00
N SER A 495 40.25 -46.03 -43.93
CA SER A 495 41.35 -46.18 -44.94
C SER A 495 41.91 -44.90 -45.51
#